data_c0861a96b7329277b19d015ec1e890f4
#
_entry.id   c0861a96b7329277b19d015ec1e890f4
#
_cell.length_a   1.000
_cell.length_b   1.000
_cell.length_c   1.000
_cell.angle_alpha   90.00
_cell.angle_beta   90.00
_cell.angle_gamma   90.00
#
_symmetry.space_group_name_H-M   'P 1'
#
loop_
_entity.id
_entity.type
_entity.pdbx_description
1 polymer ?
#
loop_
_entity_poly.entity_id
_entity_poly.type
_entity_poly.pdbx_seq_one_letter_code
_entity_poly.pdbx_strand_id
1 'polypeptide(L)'
;MAAFFGVVIALGWVFARVYGAPEILYIAVAFSIFMNVLSYWFSDKIVLKLHRAVPVDLETHRELHNVLENLTIAAGLPMPRFYLIDDPAPNAFATGRDPKHAVVCVTSGLLDILDRSELEGVLAHELSHIGNRDMLVSTVAVVLVGFVAVLSDIFMRSFWFRGMFSGGGGDREGRGSANGV
;
A
#
# COMPACT_ATOMS: atom_id res chain seq x y z
N MET A 1 -2.39 9.94 7.75
CA MET A 1 -2.35 9.39 9.12
C MET A 1 -3.68 9.63 9.84
N ALA A 2 -4.07 10.88 10.17
CA ALA A 2 -5.31 11.16 10.94
C ALA A 2 -6.58 10.60 10.29
N ALA A 3 -6.74 10.72 8.97
CA ALA A 3 -7.91 10.20 8.26
C ALA A 3 -8.04 8.68 8.38
N PHE A 4 -6.93 7.95 8.27
CA PHE A 4 -6.92 6.49 8.46
C PHE A 4 -7.33 6.10 9.88
N PHE A 5 -6.79 6.78 10.90
CA PHE A 5 -7.20 6.60 12.27
C PHE A 5 -8.72 6.79 12.41
N GLY A 6 -9.26 7.87 11.86
CA GLY A 6 -10.69 8.16 11.91
C GLY A 6 -11.54 7.05 11.28
N VAL A 7 -11.14 6.57 10.11
CA VAL A 7 -11.86 5.49 9.40
C VAL A 7 -11.83 4.18 10.19
N VAL A 8 -10.65 3.77 10.70
CA VAL A 8 -10.53 2.49 11.43
C VAL A 8 -11.27 2.55 12.77
N ILE A 9 -11.23 3.68 13.48
CA ILE A 9 -11.98 3.88 14.73
C ILE A 9 -13.49 3.86 14.45
N ALA A 10 -13.95 4.55 13.39
CA ALA A 10 -15.37 4.56 13.03
C ALA A 10 -15.87 3.16 12.67
N LEU A 11 -15.12 2.40 11.87
CA LEU A 11 -15.44 1.01 11.56
C LEU A 11 -15.42 0.14 12.81
N GLY A 12 -14.40 0.26 13.66
CA GLY A 12 -14.31 -0.47 14.93
C GLY A 12 -15.49 -0.18 15.85
N TRP A 13 -15.95 1.09 15.91
CA TRP A 13 -17.13 1.47 16.70
C TRP A 13 -18.41 0.86 16.13
N VAL A 14 -18.62 0.90 14.81
CA VAL A 14 -19.78 0.28 14.15
C VAL A 14 -19.80 -1.22 14.43
N PHE A 15 -18.66 -1.91 14.25
CA PHE A 15 -18.59 -3.35 14.53
C PHE A 15 -18.81 -3.67 16.01
N ALA A 16 -18.24 -2.92 16.94
CA ALA A 16 -18.47 -3.09 18.36
C ALA A 16 -19.97 -2.99 18.71
N ARG A 17 -20.71 -2.08 18.06
CA ARG A 17 -22.16 -1.93 18.21
C ARG A 17 -22.95 -3.08 17.61
N VAL A 18 -22.60 -3.50 16.39
CA VAL A 18 -23.31 -4.57 15.66
C VAL A 18 -23.13 -5.92 16.34
N TYR A 19 -21.95 -6.21 16.88
CA TYR A 19 -21.65 -7.49 17.52
C TYR A 19 -21.83 -7.48 19.04
N GLY A 20 -22.13 -6.33 19.65
CA GLY A 20 -22.28 -6.19 21.10
C GLY A 20 -20.97 -6.45 21.86
N ALA A 21 -19.81 -6.31 21.21
CA ALA A 21 -18.49 -6.63 21.73
C ALA A 21 -17.60 -5.38 21.72
N PRO A 22 -17.54 -4.60 22.82
CA PRO A 22 -16.75 -3.37 22.90
C PRO A 22 -15.24 -3.61 22.74
N GLU A 23 -14.76 -4.83 22.94
CA GLU A 23 -13.36 -5.23 22.76
C GLU A 23 -12.90 -5.03 21.31
N ILE A 24 -13.80 -5.11 20.33
CA ILE A 24 -13.51 -4.89 18.91
C ILE A 24 -12.95 -3.47 18.70
N LEU A 25 -13.49 -2.48 19.40
CA LEU A 25 -13.00 -1.11 19.29
C LEU A 25 -11.56 -0.98 19.83
N TYR A 26 -11.25 -1.60 20.96
CA TYR A 26 -9.89 -1.54 21.51
C TYR A 26 -8.89 -2.25 20.61
N ILE A 27 -9.26 -3.39 20.04
CA ILE A 27 -8.43 -4.10 19.06
C ILE A 27 -8.21 -3.25 17.81
N ALA A 28 -9.27 -2.62 17.29
CA ALA A 28 -9.18 -1.74 16.12
C ALA A 28 -8.23 -0.55 16.35
N VAL A 29 -8.31 0.09 17.53
CA VAL A 29 -7.43 1.19 17.92
C VAL A 29 -5.98 0.72 18.01
N ALA A 30 -5.72 -0.36 18.76
CA ALA A 30 -4.37 -0.91 18.93
C ALA A 30 -3.75 -1.31 17.59
N PHE A 31 -4.53 -1.97 16.74
CA PHE A 31 -4.14 -2.36 15.41
C PHE A 31 -3.84 -1.15 14.50
N SER A 32 -4.66 -0.11 14.55
CA SER A 32 -4.47 1.12 13.81
C SER A 32 -3.17 1.83 14.20
N ILE A 33 -2.85 1.89 15.50
CA ILE A 33 -1.58 2.44 15.99
C ILE A 33 -0.42 1.61 15.45
N PHE A 34 -0.49 0.29 15.61
CA PHE A 34 0.55 -0.64 15.16
C PHE A 34 0.81 -0.48 13.65
N MET A 35 -0.25 -0.46 12.83
CA MET A 35 -0.12 -0.30 11.38
C MET A 35 0.43 1.05 10.96
N ASN A 36 0.09 2.14 11.65
CA ASN A 36 0.68 3.45 11.38
C ASN A 36 2.19 3.46 11.66
N VAL A 37 2.61 2.88 12.77
CA VAL A 37 4.04 2.75 13.12
C VAL A 37 4.76 1.90 12.07
N LEU A 38 4.18 0.74 11.75
CA LEU A 38 4.78 -0.19 10.77
C LEU A 38 4.90 0.46 9.37
N SER A 39 3.85 1.14 8.92
CA SER A 39 3.84 1.87 7.65
C SER A 39 4.92 2.96 7.61
N TYR A 40 5.08 3.72 8.67
CA TYR A 40 6.10 4.77 8.73
C TYR A 40 7.53 4.21 8.61
N TRP A 41 7.83 3.10 9.30
CA TRP A 41 9.20 2.57 9.37
C TRP A 41 9.56 1.61 8.23
N PHE A 42 8.59 0.95 7.62
CA PHE A 42 8.81 -0.14 6.67
C PHE A 42 8.17 0.07 5.29
N SER A 43 7.55 1.23 5.04
CA SER A 43 6.86 1.49 3.77
C SER A 43 7.76 1.33 2.55
N ASP A 44 9.00 1.82 2.60
CA ASP A 44 9.99 1.66 1.54
C ASP A 44 10.28 0.18 1.23
N LYS A 45 10.50 -0.62 2.27
CA LYS A 45 10.78 -2.05 2.12
C LYS A 45 9.59 -2.84 1.59
N ILE A 46 8.39 -2.46 2.02
CA ILE A 46 7.14 -3.09 1.56
C ILE A 46 6.96 -2.81 0.06
N VAL A 47 7.11 -1.56 -0.37
CA VAL A 47 6.96 -1.17 -1.77
C VAL A 47 8.01 -1.86 -2.64
N LEU A 48 9.29 -1.85 -2.24
CA LEU A 48 10.36 -2.52 -2.97
C LEU A 48 10.12 -4.03 -3.14
N LYS A 49 9.65 -4.68 -2.07
CA LYS A 49 9.37 -6.12 -2.11
C LYS A 49 8.15 -6.44 -2.96
N LEU A 50 7.11 -5.61 -2.90
CA LEU A 50 5.88 -5.79 -3.68
C LEU A 50 6.16 -5.71 -5.18
N HIS A 51 6.99 -4.76 -5.60
CA HIS A 51 7.38 -4.55 -6.98
C HIS A 51 8.60 -5.38 -7.42
N ARG A 52 9.15 -6.24 -6.53
CA ARG A 52 10.36 -7.02 -6.80
C ARG A 52 11.53 -6.16 -7.31
N ALA A 53 11.64 -4.95 -6.77
CA ALA A 53 12.64 -3.99 -7.19
C ALA A 53 14.05 -4.50 -6.88
N VAL A 54 14.96 -4.37 -7.86
CA VAL A 54 16.36 -4.79 -7.77
C VAL A 54 17.23 -3.55 -7.65
N PRO A 55 18.23 -3.51 -6.76
CA PRO A 55 19.14 -2.39 -6.69
C PRO A 55 19.84 -2.16 -8.04
N VAL A 56 19.93 -0.91 -8.46
CA VAL A 56 20.71 -0.52 -9.65
C VAL A 56 22.19 -0.72 -9.33
N ASP A 57 22.82 -1.64 -10.06
CA ASP A 57 24.24 -1.92 -9.92
C ASP A 57 25.06 -0.91 -10.73
N LEU A 58 26.10 -0.35 -10.10
CA LEU A 58 27.02 0.61 -10.70
C LEU A 58 27.83 0.05 -11.88
N GLU A 59 28.07 -1.27 -11.90
CA GLU A 59 28.84 -1.89 -12.98
C GLU A 59 28.01 -2.03 -14.26
N THR A 60 26.73 -2.40 -14.11
CA THR A 60 25.82 -2.67 -15.23
C THR A 60 25.03 -1.46 -15.70
N HIS A 61 24.73 -0.52 -14.80
CA HIS A 61 23.88 0.66 -15.09
C HIS A 61 24.57 1.99 -14.74
N ARG A 62 25.84 2.12 -15.07
CA ARG A 62 26.67 3.27 -14.69
C ARG A 62 26.10 4.61 -15.17
N GLU A 63 25.58 4.65 -16.41
CA GLU A 63 24.99 5.90 -16.94
C GLU A 63 23.78 6.34 -16.14
N LEU A 64 22.89 5.39 -15.85
CA LEU A 64 21.68 5.64 -15.06
C LEU A 64 21.99 6.16 -13.66
N HIS A 65 22.98 5.55 -13.01
CA HIS A 65 23.46 5.99 -11.69
C HIS A 65 24.05 7.40 -11.75
N ASN A 66 24.91 7.69 -12.74
CA ASN A 66 25.54 9.00 -12.89
C ASN A 66 24.51 10.11 -13.13
N VAL A 67 23.44 9.85 -13.88
CA VAL A 67 22.34 10.80 -14.08
C VAL A 67 21.73 11.19 -12.74
N LEU A 68 21.32 10.20 -11.93
CA LEU A 68 20.73 10.45 -10.63
C LEU A 68 21.69 11.14 -9.66
N GLU A 69 22.96 10.73 -9.65
CA GLU A 69 23.99 11.34 -8.80
C GLU A 69 24.20 12.83 -9.14
N ASN A 70 24.32 13.18 -10.42
CA ASN A 70 24.47 14.57 -10.85
C ASN A 70 23.27 15.43 -10.43
N LEU A 71 22.07 14.91 -10.61
CA LEU A 71 20.84 15.59 -10.22
C LEU A 71 20.76 15.78 -8.69
N THR A 72 21.17 14.79 -7.91
CA THR A 72 21.16 14.92 -6.43
C THR A 72 22.18 15.93 -5.95
N ILE A 73 23.37 16.00 -6.56
CA ILE A 73 24.37 17.01 -6.27
C ILE A 73 23.81 18.41 -6.61
N ALA A 74 23.22 18.57 -7.77
CA ALA A 74 22.63 19.84 -8.20
C ALA A 74 21.47 20.29 -7.30
N ALA A 75 20.67 19.36 -6.80
CA ALA A 75 19.56 19.62 -5.88
C ALA A 75 19.98 19.81 -4.41
N GLY A 76 21.24 19.52 -4.06
CA GLY A 76 21.73 19.56 -2.67
C GLY A 76 21.08 18.50 -1.77
N LEU A 77 20.67 17.38 -2.35
CA LEU A 77 20.02 16.27 -1.66
C LEU A 77 21.00 15.11 -1.40
N PRO A 78 20.80 14.31 -0.35
CA PRO A 78 21.54 13.06 -0.20
C PRO A 78 21.16 12.10 -1.33
N MET A 79 22.12 11.32 -1.84
CA MET A 79 21.89 10.33 -2.87
C MET A 79 20.87 9.30 -2.38
N PRO A 80 19.70 9.16 -3.03
CA PRO A 80 18.71 8.14 -2.70
C PRO A 80 19.20 6.76 -3.14
N ARG A 81 18.65 5.72 -2.54
CA ARG A 81 18.86 4.35 -3.05
C ARG A 81 18.12 4.20 -4.36
N PHE A 82 18.77 3.65 -5.37
CA PHE A 82 18.23 3.54 -6.71
C PHE A 82 17.88 2.09 -7.05
N TYR A 83 16.67 1.88 -7.56
CA TYR A 83 16.15 0.56 -7.88
C TYR A 83 15.54 0.51 -9.28
N LEU A 84 15.69 -0.64 -9.93
CA LEU A 84 15.05 -1.00 -11.18
C LEU A 84 13.92 -2.00 -10.91
N ILE A 85 12.79 -1.81 -11.59
CA ILE A 85 11.65 -2.72 -11.57
C ILE A 85 11.49 -3.28 -12.98
N ASP A 86 11.46 -4.60 -13.09
CA ASP A 86 11.17 -5.27 -14.36
C ASP A 86 9.66 -5.25 -14.62
N ASP A 87 9.21 -4.16 -15.22
CA ASP A 87 7.81 -3.92 -15.59
C ASP A 87 7.78 -3.16 -16.93
N PRO A 88 7.04 -3.66 -17.95
CA PRO A 88 6.92 -2.99 -19.25
C PRO A 88 6.09 -1.69 -19.18
N ALA A 89 5.30 -1.47 -18.14
CA ALA A 89 4.59 -0.21 -17.94
C ALA A 89 5.57 0.91 -17.57
N PRO A 90 5.62 2.02 -18.34
CA PRO A 90 6.54 3.12 -18.06
C PRO A 90 6.14 3.82 -16.76
N ASN A 91 7.04 3.80 -15.76
CA ASN A 91 6.80 4.45 -14.49
C ASN A 91 8.11 4.81 -13.77
N ALA A 92 8.06 5.89 -12.97
CA ALA A 92 9.07 6.21 -11.98
C ALA A 92 8.38 6.71 -10.72
N PHE A 93 8.98 6.51 -9.56
CA PHE A 93 8.46 7.06 -8.31
C PHE A 93 9.54 7.16 -7.25
N ALA A 94 9.37 8.13 -6.35
CA ALA A 94 10.16 8.25 -5.13
C ALA A 94 9.35 7.79 -3.92
N THR A 95 10.00 7.08 -3.00
CA THR A 95 9.42 6.60 -1.75
C THR A 95 10.41 6.76 -0.60
N GLY A 96 9.92 6.70 0.63
CA GLY A 96 10.75 6.81 1.82
C GLY A 96 10.16 7.74 2.87
N ARG A 97 10.67 7.65 4.09
CA ARG A 97 10.17 8.44 5.22
C ARG A 97 10.79 9.84 5.32
N ASP A 98 12.00 10.01 4.82
CA ASP A 98 12.76 11.25 4.81
C ASP A 98 13.82 11.24 3.70
N PRO A 99 14.46 12.38 3.36
CA PRO A 99 15.45 12.43 2.30
C PRO A 99 16.67 11.52 2.48
N LYS A 100 17.07 11.23 3.73
CA LYS A 100 18.19 10.31 4.02
C LYS A 100 17.86 8.84 3.80
N HIS A 101 16.56 8.51 3.81
CA HIS A 101 16.03 7.16 3.62
C HIS A 101 15.18 7.07 2.36
N ALA A 102 15.42 7.98 1.41
CA ALA A 102 14.73 8.02 0.15
C ALA A 102 15.17 6.87 -0.77
N VAL A 103 14.24 6.46 -1.59
CA VAL A 103 14.40 5.46 -2.64
C VAL A 103 13.78 6.02 -3.90
N VAL A 104 14.48 5.90 -5.03
CA VAL A 104 13.94 6.17 -6.36
C VAL A 104 13.86 4.84 -7.10
N CYS A 105 12.74 4.61 -7.74
CA CYS A 105 12.49 3.43 -8.56
C CYS A 105 12.15 3.88 -9.99
N VAL A 106 12.67 3.14 -10.97
CA VAL A 106 12.31 3.28 -12.39
C VAL A 106 11.95 1.90 -12.95
N THR A 107 11.06 1.85 -13.92
CA THR A 107 10.72 0.60 -14.60
C THR A 107 11.55 0.41 -15.86
N SER A 108 11.74 -0.85 -16.29
CA SER A 108 12.37 -1.18 -17.58
C SER A 108 11.64 -0.51 -18.73
N GLY A 109 10.28 -0.54 -18.73
CA GLY A 109 9.49 0.11 -19.77
C GLY A 109 9.67 1.63 -19.86
N LEU A 110 10.00 2.32 -18.76
CA LEU A 110 10.35 3.74 -18.80
C LEU A 110 11.70 3.96 -19.49
N LEU A 111 12.69 3.13 -19.17
CA LEU A 111 14.04 3.22 -19.76
C LEU A 111 14.05 2.87 -21.25
N ASP A 112 13.11 2.05 -21.70
CA ASP A 112 12.99 1.67 -23.11
C ASP A 112 12.45 2.79 -24.01
N ILE A 113 11.68 3.72 -23.44
CA ILE A 113 10.99 4.78 -24.22
C ILE A 113 11.61 6.16 -24.06
N LEU A 114 12.34 6.45 -22.98
CA LEU A 114 12.90 7.76 -22.73
C LEU A 114 14.35 7.86 -23.18
N ASP A 115 14.68 8.98 -23.80
CA ASP A 115 16.06 9.36 -23.99
C ASP A 115 16.68 9.89 -22.67
N ARG A 116 17.98 10.12 -22.68
CA ARG A 116 18.72 10.58 -21.49
C ARG A 116 18.16 11.91 -20.96
N SER A 117 17.82 12.85 -21.82
CA SER A 117 17.34 14.18 -21.43
C SER A 117 15.94 14.10 -20.80
N GLU A 118 15.09 13.27 -21.37
CA GLU A 118 13.75 13.01 -20.86
C GLU A 118 13.81 12.29 -19.49
N LEU A 119 14.69 11.30 -19.36
CA LEU A 119 14.94 10.62 -18.10
C LEU A 119 15.47 11.56 -17.00
N GLU A 120 16.38 12.46 -17.34
CA GLU A 120 16.85 13.52 -16.43
C GLU A 120 15.68 14.37 -15.92
N GLY A 121 14.73 14.73 -16.79
CA GLY A 121 13.53 15.47 -16.42
C GLY A 121 12.64 14.70 -15.44
N VAL A 122 12.39 13.42 -15.71
CA VAL A 122 11.59 12.56 -14.81
C VAL A 122 12.27 12.38 -13.47
N LEU A 123 13.56 12.06 -13.46
CA LEU A 123 14.30 11.86 -12.20
C LEU A 123 14.41 13.16 -11.38
N ALA A 124 14.56 14.31 -12.03
CA ALA A 124 14.54 15.61 -11.37
C ALA A 124 13.18 15.90 -10.72
N HIS A 125 12.09 15.49 -11.37
CA HIS A 125 10.75 15.58 -10.81
C HIS A 125 10.61 14.71 -9.55
N GLU A 126 11.06 13.46 -9.60
CA GLU A 126 11.04 12.58 -8.43
C GLU A 126 11.92 13.09 -7.28
N LEU A 127 13.07 13.67 -7.59
CA LEU A 127 13.94 14.31 -6.59
C LEU A 127 13.28 15.53 -5.95
N SER A 128 12.42 16.26 -6.67
CA SER A 128 11.67 17.38 -6.10
C SER A 128 10.72 16.92 -4.98
N HIS A 129 10.10 15.74 -5.14
CA HIS A 129 9.27 15.11 -4.10
C HIS A 129 10.08 14.73 -2.86
N ILE A 130 11.33 14.31 -3.04
CA ILE A 130 12.26 14.05 -1.92
C ILE A 130 12.61 15.35 -1.18
N GLY A 131 12.95 16.39 -1.93
CA GLY A 131 13.28 17.70 -1.38
C GLY A 131 12.12 18.34 -0.60
N ASN A 132 10.92 18.24 -1.13
CA ASN A 132 9.68 18.76 -0.53
C ASN A 132 9.14 17.88 0.62
N ARG A 133 9.68 16.68 0.83
CA ARG A 133 9.25 15.70 1.84
C ARG A 133 7.79 15.24 1.69
N ASP A 134 7.23 15.31 0.50
CA ASP A 134 5.85 14.89 0.23
C ASP A 134 5.73 13.39 -0.14
N MET A 135 6.84 12.74 -0.49
CA MET A 135 6.91 11.30 -0.76
C MET A 135 6.36 10.43 0.38
N LEU A 136 6.54 10.85 1.65
CA LEU A 136 6.02 10.13 2.81
C LEU A 136 4.49 10.06 2.78
N VAL A 137 3.82 11.15 2.40
CA VAL A 137 2.35 11.21 2.34
C VAL A 137 1.83 10.24 1.29
N SER A 138 2.42 10.24 0.09
CA SER A 138 2.05 9.34 -1.00
C SER A 138 2.26 7.88 -0.62
N THR A 139 3.42 7.55 -0.07
CA THR A 139 3.76 6.17 0.33
C THR A 139 2.83 5.65 1.42
N VAL A 140 2.57 6.46 2.44
CA VAL A 140 1.65 6.10 3.53
C VAL A 140 0.23 5.95 2.98
N ALA A 141 -0.22 6.82 2.08
CA ALA A 141 -1.54 6.72 1.47
C ALA A 141 -1.72 5.40 0.71
N VAL A 142 -0.74 5.00 -0.11
CA VAL A 142 -0.79 3.73 -0.87
C VAL A 142 -0.89 2.52 0.06
N VAL A 143 -0.06 2.47 1.11
CA VAL A 143 -0.09 1.36 2.09
C VAL A 143 -1.43 1.29 2.82
N LEU A 144 -1.97 2.44 3.23
CA LEU A 144 -3.24 2.50 3.95
C LEU A 144 -4.45 2.15 3.07
N VAL A 145 -4.46 2.63 1.82
CA VAL A 145 -5.51 2.27 0.84
C VAL A 145 -5.48 0.78 0.54
N GLY A 146 -4.29 0.22 0.31
CA GLY A 146 -4.11 -1.22 0.12
C GLY A 146 -4.63 -2.03 1.30
N PHE A 147 -4.37 -1.56 2.51
CA PHE A 147 -4.86 -2.21 3.73
C PHE A 147 -6.40 -2.15 3.84
N VAL A 148 -7.01 -1.01 3.56
CA VAL A 148 -8.48 -0.87 3.55
C VAL A 148 -9.10 -1.81 2.51
N ALA A 149 -8.48 -1.96 1.34
CA ALA A 149 -8.95 -2.88 0.30
C ALA A 149 -8.91 -4.34 0.79
N VAL A 150 -7.83 -4.77 1.45
CA VAL A 150 -7.71 -6.13 2.03
C VAL A 150 -8.77 -6.36 3.11
N LEU A 151 -8.97 -5.40 4.03
CA LEU A 151 -10.02 -5.50 5.05
C LEU A 151 -11.41 -5.60 4.43
N SER A 152 -11.69 -4.81 3.40
CA SER A 152 -12.97 -4.85 2.69
C SER A 152 -13.20 -6.21 2.04
N ASP A 153 -12.17 -6.80 1.42
CA ASP A 153 -12.28 -8.14 0.82
C ASP A 153 -12.55 -9.22 1.89
N ILE A 154 -11.83 -9.20 3.00
CA ILE A 154 -12.05 -10.13 4.13
C ILE A 154 -13.47 -9.97 4.68
N PHE A 155 -13.95 -8.73 4.83
CA PHE A 155 -15.29 -8.46 5.32
C PHE A 155 -16.37 -8.97 4.36
N MET A 156 -16.24 -8.68 3.06
CA MET A 156 -17.17 -9.12 2.04
C MET A 156 -17.23 -10.65 1.97
N ARG A 157 -16.08 -11.32 2.04
CA ARG A 157 -16.03 -12.80 2.09
C ARG A 157 -16.69 -13.34 3.35
N SER A 158 -16.44 -12.77 4.52
CA SER A 158 -17.05 -13.22 5.78
C SER A 158 -18.56 -13.03 5.79
N PHE A 159 -19.07 -11.98 5.17
CA PHE A 159 -20.50 -11.71 5.03
C PHE A 159 -21.17 -12.70 4.07
N TRP A 160 -20.52 -13.03 2.96
CA TRP A 160 -20.98 -14.03 2.00
C TRP A 160 -21.05 -15.42 2.62
N PHE A 161 -20.02 -15.83 3.36
CA PHE A 161 -20.01 -17.12 4.06
C PHE A 161 -21.13 -17.23 5.09
N ARG A 162 -21.40 -16.17 5.85
CA ARG A 162 -22.49 -16.14 6.84
C ARG A 162 -23.87 -16.23 6.20
N GLY A 163 -24.09 -15.56 5.08
CA GLY A 163 -25.34 -15.63 4.30
C GLY A 163 -25.60 -17.02 3.74
N MET A 164 -24.55 -17.70 3.30
CA MET A 164 -24.64 -19.05 2.73
C MET A 164 -24.94 -20.14 3.78
N PHE A 165 -24.46 -19.99 5.01
CA PHE A 165 -24.71 -20.94 6.11
C PHE A 165 -25.98 -20.64 6.91
N SER A 166 -26.56 -19.45 6.81
CA SER A 166 -27.80 -19.08 7.51
C SER A 166 -29.08 -19.41 6.72
N GLY A 167 -28.97 -19.82 5.46
CA GLY A 167 -30.11 -20.13 4.59
C GLY A 167 -30.59 -21.60 4.58
N GLY A 168 -30.04 -22.46 5.45
CA GLY A 168 -30.29 -23.92 5.41
C GLY A 168 -31.14 -24.50 6.54
N GLY A 169 -31.95 -23.71 7.22
CA GLY A 169 -32.74 -24.19 8.36
C GLY A 169 -34.18 -23.67 8.36
N GLY A 170 -35.00 -24.10 7.42
CA GLY A 170 -36.40 -23.75 7.42
C GLY A 170 -37.26 -24.84 6.79
N ASP A 171 -38.11 -25.45 7.60
CA ASP A 171 -39.37 -26.14 7.26
C ASP A 171 -39.31 -27.57 6.68
N ARG A 172 -39.17 -28.50 7.63
CA ARG A 172 -39.86 -29.78 7.55
C ARG A 172 -40.66 -29.98 8.84
N GLU A 173 -41.77 -29.29 8.95
CA GLU A 173 -42.80 -29.67 9.92
C GLU A 173 -44.11 -29.96 9.21
N GLY A 174 -44.57 -31.18 9.42
CA GLY A 174 -45.95 -31.48 9.64
C GLY A 174 -46.89 -31.68 8.42
N ARG A 175 -46.81 -32.83 7.76
CA ARG A 175 -48.01 -33.40 7.17
C ARG A 175 -48.29 -34.76 7.82
N GLY A 176 -48.80 -34.68 9.06
CA GLY A 176 -49.42 -35.80 9.76
C GLY A 176 -50.76 -36.10 9.14
N SER A 177 -50.89 -37.29 8.69
CA SER A 177 -52.06 -38.02 8.23
C SER A 177 -53.19 -37.92 9.23
N ALA A 178 -54.40 -37.65 8.71
CA ALA A 178 -55.65 -38.00 9.34
C ALA A 178 -56.50 -38.81 8.31
N ASN A 179 -56.35 -40.12 8.37
CA ASN A 179 -57.35 -41.02 7.90
C ASN A 179 -57.77 -41.91 9.08
N GLY A 180 -59.02 -41.89 9.37
CA GLY A 180 -59.66 -42.81 10.32
C GLY A 180 -61.15 -42.71 10.22
N VAL A 181 -61.77 -43.62 9.39
CA VAL A 181 -63.13 -44.19 9.37
C VAL A 181 -64.27 -43.20 9.32
#